data_74d550da6d07709086546c58615d9758
#
_entry.id   74d550da6d07709086546c58615d9758
#
_cell.length_a   1.000
_cell.length_b   1.000
_cell.length_c   1.000
_cell.angle_alpha   90.00
_cell.angle_beta   90.00
_cell.angle_gamma   90.00
#
_symmetry.space_group_name_H-M   'P 1'
#
loop_
_entity.id
_entity.type
_entity.pdbx_description
1 polymer ?
#
loop_
_entity_poly.entity_id
_entity_poly.type
_entity_poly.pdbx_seq_one_letter_code
_entity_poly.pdbx_strand_id
1 'polypeptide(L)'
;MLSKHNPIQRDQIEMVALDELVPADHLVRKIEAAINFSFIYDLVKDKYSEKGRPSIDPVILIKLTFIQYTFGIRSMRQTIEELKTNMAYRWFLGYGFHDKVPHFSTFGKNYERRFKDSDLFEQIFYRILKTAAEKNLISAEHVFVDSTHVKASANKRKFEKKVVRKETRAYQERLQEEINQDREDHGKKPFPPDKFDKEEYKEIKESTTDPESGYYVKDERTKQFAYSFHAAADRNGFVLGAIVTPGNTHDSHILEPLVEQVIEKVSKPVAVAADAAYKTPAITSYLLKNDITPALPYTRPRTKEGFFRKHEYVYDEHFDCYICPTGEILKYTTTTKEGYRQYKSDPRICAGCP
;
A
#
# COMPACT_ATOMS: atom_id res chain seq x y z
N MET A 1 -23.56 -51.07 3.68
CA MET A 1 -24.30 -51.18 4.96
C MET A 1 -24.60 -49.78 5.48
N LEU A 2 -25.85 -49.49 5.82
CA LEU A 2 -26.20 -48.23 6.46
C LEU A 2 -25.87 -48.35 7.96
N SER A 3 -24.88 -47.61 8.48
CA SER A 3 -24.60 -47.55 9.91
C SER A 3 -25.55 -46.56 10.57
N LYS A 4 -26.20 -46.98 11.66
CA LYS A 4 -27.03 -46.06 12.48
C LYS A 4 -26.12 -45.39 13.51
N HIS A 5 -26.24 -44.04 13.62
CA HIS A 5 -25.54 -43.27 14.63
C HIS A 5 -26.11 -43.58 16.03
N ASN A 6 -25.26 -44.02 16.98
CA ASN A 6 -25.68 -44.16 18.36
C ASN A 6 -25.86 -42.77 19.00
N PRO A 7 -26.93 -42.55 19.79
CA PRO A 7 -27.09 -41.28 20.51
C PRO A 7 -25.95 -41.12 21.51
N ILE A 8 -25.23 -40.00 21.37
CA ILE A 8 -24.15 -39.64 22.29
C ILE A 8 -24.75 -39.26 23.62
N GLN A 9 -24.28 -39.86 24.71
CA GLN A 9 -24.59 -39.42 26.07
C GLN A 9 -23.86 -38.09 26.32
N ARG A 10 -24.56 -36.97 26.29
CA ARG A 10 -23.98 -35.63 26.42
C ARG A 10 -23.53 -35.32 27.85
N ASP A 11 -23.96 -36.06 28.81
CA ASP A 11 -23.72 -35.96 30.25
C ASP A 11 -22.59 -36.89 30.72
N GLN A 12 -21.99 -37.62 29.80
CA GLN A 12 -20.84 -38.46 30.10
C GLN A 12 -19.66 -37.59 30.54
N ILE A 13 -19.11 -37.90 31.71
CA ILE A 13 -17.93 -37.18 32.22
C ILE A 13 -16.68 -37.82 31.61
N GLU A 14 -15.89 -36.96 30.95
CA GLU A 14 -14.56 -37.33 30.43
C GLU A 14 -13.50 -36.38 31.03
N MET A 15 -12.37 -36.97 31.44
CA MET A 15 -11.21 -36.17 31.87
C MET A 15 -10.30 -35.94 30.67
N VAL A 16 -10.26 -34.65 30.23
CA VAL A 16 -9.52 -34.27 29.03
C VAL A 16 -8.81 -32.93 29.29
N ALA A 17 -7.56 -32.80 28.85
CA ALA A 17 -6.87 -31.55 28.87
C ALA A 17 -7.24 -30.72 27.64
N LEU A 18 -7.34 -29.37 27.79
CA LEU A 18 -7.62 -28.48 26.67
C LEU A 18 -6.57 -28.65 25.55
N ASP A 19 -5.33 -28.97 25.90
CA ASP A 19 -4.25 -29.20 24.95
C ASP A 19 -4.51 -30.42 24.05
N GLU A 20 -5.11 -31.44 24.57
CA GLU A 20 -5.45 -32.70 23.82
C GLU A 20 -6.58 -32.44 22.80
N LEU A 21 -7.47 -31.49 23.07
CA LEU A 21 -8.58 -31.15 22.17
C LEU A 21 -8.17 -30.36 20.93
N VAL A 22 -6.98 -29.78 20.91
CA VAL A 22 -6.49 -29.01 19.79
C VAL A 22 -5.51 -29.87 18.98
N PRO A 23 -5.83 -30.23 17.73
CA PRO A 23 -4.92 -31.04 16.91
C PRO A 23 -3.52 -30.44 16.79
N ALA A 24 -2.48 -31.25 16.78
CA ALA A 24 -1.09 -30.83 16.74
C ALA A 24 -0.74 -29.98 15.49
N ASP A 25 -1.41 -30.23 14.37
CA ASP A 25 -1.25 -29.55 13.10
C ASP A 25 -2.16 -28.31 12.94
N HIS A 26 -3.00 -28.02 13.96
CA HIS A 26 -3.92 -26.89 13.90
C HIS A 26 -3.18 -25.53 13.73
N LEU A 27 -3.73 -24.63 12.91
CA LEU A 27 -3.08 -23.35 12.56
C LEU A 27 -2.74 -22.50 13.78
N VAL A 28 -3.57 -22.47 14.82
CA VAL A 28 -3.27 -21.71 16.05
C VAL A 28 -1.99 -22.17 16.74
N ARG A 29 -1.68 -23.50 16.70
CA ARG A 29 -0.43 -24.03 17.25
C ARG A 29 0.77 -23.57 16.43
N LYS A 30 0.63 -23.57 15.10
CA LYS A 30 1.68 -23.08 14.20
C LYS A 30 1.97 -21.57 14.42
N ILE A 31 0.92 -20.77 14.62
CA ILE A 31 1.05 -19.36 14.93
C ILE A 31 1.75 -19.17 16.28
N GLU A 32 1.33 -19.88 17.33
CA GLU A 32 1.93 -19.78 18.66
C GLU A 32 3.40 -20.19 18.68
N ALA A 33 3.75 -21.23 17.92
CA ALA A 33 5.13 -21.69 17.77
C ALA A 33 6.00 -20.73 16.92
N ALA A 34 5.39 -20.02 15.97
CA ALA A 34 6.10 -19.11 15.07
C ALA A 34 6.34 -17.73 15.70
N ILE A 35 5.41 -17.25 16.53
CA ILE A 35 5.41 -15.87 17.05
C ILE A 35 5.37 -15.92 18.58
N ASN A 36 6.45 -15.44 19.19
CA ASN A 36 6.44 -15.16 20.62
C ASN A 36 5.81 -13.80 20.89
N PHE A 37 4.58 -13.76 21.36
CA PHE A 37 3.81 -12.52 21.57
C PHE A 37 4.25 -11.72 22.81
N SER A 38 5.21 -12.17 23.60
CA SER A 38 5.63 -11.47 24.83
C SER A 38 6.18 -10.05 24.58
N PHE A 39 6.73 -9.79 23.40
CA PHE A 39 7.24 -8.47 23.02
C PHE A 39 6.15 -7.36 23.05
N ILE A 40 4.87 -7.75 23.00
CA ILE A 40 3.73 -6.79 23.09
C ILE A 40 3.74 -6.08 24.44
N TYR A 41 4.12 -6.74 25.49
CA TYR A 41 4.19 -6.08 26.81
C TYR A 41 5.14 -4.88 26.81
N ASP A 42 6.31 -5.01 26.19
CA ASP A 42 7.29 -3.92 26.09
C ASP A 42 6.74 -2.76 25.26
N LEU A 43 6.02 -3.05 24.17
CA LEU A 43 5.45 -2.04 23.26
C LEU A 43 4.31 -1.23 23.89
N VAL A 44 3.62 -1.78 24.88
CA VAL A 44 2.43 -1.12 25.46
C VAL A 44 2.60 -0.68 26.91
N LYS A 45 3.74 -0.96 27.53
CA LYS A 45 4.03 -0.68 28.93
C LYS A 45 3.64 0.74 29.35
N ASP A 46 4.01 1.73 28.56
CA ASP A 46 3.77 3.14 28.83
C ASP A 46 2.29 3.55 28.72
N LYS A 47 1.46 2.71 28.11
CA LYS A 47 0.04 2.96 27.87
C LYS A 47 -0.86 2.39 28.98
N TYR A 48 -0.26 1.74 29.97
CA TYR A 48 -0.95 1.14 31.10
C TYR A 48 -0.53 1.80 32.42
N SER A 49 -1.54 2.13 33.26
CA SER A 49 -1.30 2.70 34.56
C SER A 49 -0.89 1.61 35.56
N GLU A 50 0.01 1.94 36.48
CA GLU A 50 0.40 1.07 37.58
C GLU A 50 -0.67 0.94 38.65
N LYS A 51 -1.65 1.88 38.66
CA LYS A 51 -2.72 1.95 39.69
C LYS A 51 -4.07 1.73 39.04
N GLY A 52 -4.99 1.10 39.78
CA GLY A 52 -6.36 0.90 39.37
C GLY A 52 -6.74 -0.55 39.16
N ARG A 53 -7.97 -0.79 38.62
CA ARG A 53 -8.44 -2.14 38.30
C ARG A 53 -7.61 -2.75 37.16
N PRO A 54 -7.14 -3.99 37.29
CA PRO A 54 -6.43 -4.68 36.20
C PRO A 54 -7.24 -4.67 34.91
N SER A 55 -6.57 -4.28 33.82
CA SER A 55 -7.14 -4.36 32.48
C SER A 55 -7.05 -5.77 31.95
N ILE A 56 -7.74 -6.06 30.81
CA ILE A 56 -7.48 -7.26 30.06
C ILE A 56 -6.03 -7.24 29.54
N ASP A 57 -5.42 -8.40 29.50
CA ASP A 57 -4.06 -8.61 29.00
C ASP A 57 -3.95 -8.09 27.55
N PRO A 58 -2.97 -7.22 27.23
CA PRO A 58 -2.76 -6.70 25.89
C PRO A 58 -2.45 -7.79 24.86
N VAL A 59 -1.75 -8.86 25.23
CA VAL A 59 -1.47 -10.00 24.36
C VAL A 59 -2.76 -10.68 23.92
N ILE A 60 -3.71 -10.85 24.85
CA ILE A 60 -5.04 -11.42 24.51
C ILE A 60 -5.77 -10.52 23.52
N LEU A 61 -5.72 -9.19 23.69
CA LEU A 61 -6.36 -8.24 22.77
C LEU A 61 -5.78 -8.37 21.35
N ILE A 62 -4.48 -8.48 21.24
CA ILE A 62 -3.81 -8.63 19.94
C ILE A 62 -4.09 -10.01 19.33
N LYS A 63 -3.99 -11.09 20.12
CA LYS A 63 -4.33 -12.45 19.66
C LYS A 63 -5.79 -12.59 19.19
N LEU A 64 -6.73 -11.81 19.74
CA LEU A 64 -8.11 -11.75 19.24
C LEU A 64 -8.18 -11.23 17.80
N THR A 65 -7.36 -10.24 17.45
CA THR A 65 -7.29 -9.74 16.06
C THR A 65 -6.66 -10.77 15.14
N PHE A 66 -5.65 -11.50 15.59
CA PHE A 66 -5.08 -12.62 14.82
C PHE A 66 -6.12 -13.69 14.52
N ILE A 67 -6.93 -14.12 15.50
CA ILE A 67 -8.04 -15.06 15.28
C ILE A 67 -8.99 -14.49 14.24
N GLN A 68 -9.46 -13.25 14.44
CA GLN A 68 -10.44 -12.63 13.56
C GLN A 68 -10.00 -12.62 12.10
N TYR A 69 -8.78 -12.15 11.82
CA TYR A 69 -8.30 -11.99 10.45
C TYR A 69 -7.79 -13.28 9.84
N THR A 70 -7.10 -14.13 10.59
CA THR A 70 -6.58 -15.42 10.10
C THR A 70 -7.69 -16.38 9.69
N PHE A 71 -8.78 -16.39 10.45
CA PHE A 71 -9.94 -17.27 10.17
C PHE A 71 -11.08 -16.57 9.42
N GLY A 72 -10.88 -15.33 8.95
CA GLY A 72 -11.86 -14.60 8.13
C GLY A 72 -13.17 -14.29 8.86
N ILE A 73 -13.13 -14.12 10.18
CA ILE A 73 -14.32 -13.83 10.98
C ILE A 73 -14.75 -12.37 10.78
N ARG A 74 -16.03 -12.16 10.45
CA ARG A 74 -16.53 -10.86 9.95
C ARG A 74 -16.47 -9.71 10.97
N SER A 75 -16.47 -10.00 12.28
CA SER A 75 -16.51 -8.96 13.30
C SER A 75 -15.98 -9.45 14.64
N MET A 76 -15.50 -8.52 15.47
CA MET A 76 -15.08 -8.81 16.83
C MET A 76 -16.23 -9.43 17.68
N ARG A 77 -17.47 -9.04 17.43
CA ARG A 77 -18.63 -9.64 18.12
C ARG A 77 -18.71 -11.14 17.79
N GLN A 78 -18.59 -11.53 16.53
CA GLN A 78 -18.62 -12.92 16.11
C GLN A 78 -17.38 -13.68 16.62
N THR A 79 -16.20 -13.05 16.62
CA THR A 79 -14.98 -13.65 17.19
C THR A 79 -15.20 -14.03 18.67
N ILE A 80 -15.81 -13.15 19.45
CA ILE A 80 -16.12 -13.44 20.86
C ILE A 80 -17.18 -14.53 21.01
N GLU A 81 -18.20 -14.57 20.15
CA GLU A 81 -19.19 -15.66 20.20
C GLU A 81 -18.56 -17.03 19.87
N GLU A 82 -17.69 -17.08 18.85
CA GLU A 82 -16.96 -18.31 18.52
C GLU A 82 -15.98 -18.71 19.63
N LEU A 83 -15.31 -17.77 20.28
CA LEU A 83 -14.42 -18.00 21.39
C LEU A 83 -15.11 -18.70 22.59
N LYS A 84 -16.42 -18.55 22.76
CA LYS A 84 -17.17 -19.19 23.84
C LYS A 84 -17.17 -20.72 23.70
N THR A 85 -17.12 -21.24 22.47
CA THR A 85 -17.31 -22.66 22.16
C THR A 85 -16.12 -23.29 21.43
N ASN A 86 -15.25 -22.50 20.80
CA ASN A 86 -14.10 -23.02 20.05
C ASN A 86 -12.90 -23.23 20.97
N MET A 87 -12.57 -24.49 21.24
CA MET A 87 -11.48 -24.87 22.14
C MET A 87 -10.09 -24.47 21.59
N ALA A 88 -9.90 -24.48 20.29
CA ALA A 88 -8.63 -24.05 19.67
C ALA A 88 -8.37 -22.56 19.87
N TYR A 89 -9.42 -21.73 19.80
CA TYR A 89 -9.29 -20.29 20.06
C TYR A 89 -9.04 -20.01 21.54
N ARG A 90 -9.72 -20.76 22.44
CA ARG A 90 -9.49 -20.66 23.89
C ARG A 90 -8.06 -21.04 24.24
N TRP A 91 -7.57 -22.13 23.67
CA TRP A 91 -6.18 -22.58 23.83
C TRP A 91 -5.18 -21.49 23.41
N PHE A 92 -5.36 -20.92 22.22
CA PHE A 92 -4.48 -19.88 21.69
C PHE A 92 -4.43 -18.61 22.55
N LEU A 93 -5.53 -18.27 23.20
CA LEU A 93 -5.61 -17.11 24.11
C LEU A 93 -5.17 -17.45 25.55
N GLY A 94 -4.90 -18.72 25.84
CA GLY A 94 -4.58 -19.17 27.20
C GLY A 94 -5.79 -19.21 28.14
N TYR A 95 -7.02 -19.32 27.61
CA TYR A 95 -8.24 -19.50 28.40
C TYR A 95 -8.54 -20.96 28.68
N GLY A 96 -8.88 -21.29 29.93
CA GLY A 96 -9.41 -22.58 30.32
C GLY A 96 -10.89 -22.76 29.91
N PHE A 97 -11.46 -23.95 30.18
CA PHE A 97 -12.84 -24.27 29.80
C PHE A 97 -13.89 -23.34 30.35
N HIS A 98 -13.72 -22.81 31.55
CA HIS A 98 -14.71 -22.00 32.27
C HIS A 98 -14.34 -20.52 32.35
N ASP A 99 -13.22 -20.10 31.77
CA ASP A 99 -12.81 -18.72 31.81
C ASP A 99 -13.80 -17.83 31.07
N LYS A 100 -14.10 -16.69 31.68
CA LYS A 100 -15.02 -15.71 31.11
C LYS A 100 -14.35 -14.98 29.95
N VAL A 101 -14.95 -15.09 28.78
CA VAL A 101 -14.50 -14.34 27.61
C VAL A 101 -14.84 -12.85 27.73
N PRO A 102 -14.01 -11.95 27.17
CA PRO A 102 -14.27 -10.52 27.23
C PRO A 102 -15.51 -10.14 26.43
N HIS A 103 -16.08 -8.96 26.74
CA HIS A 103 -17.14 -8.42 25.90
C HIS A 103 -16.55 -7.89 24.59
N PHE A 104 -17.26 -8.03 23.48
CA PHE A 104 -16.77 -7.65 22.14
C PHE A 104 -16.34 -6.18 22.04
N SER A 105 -16.95 -5.26 22.80
CA SER A 105 -16.58 -3.85 22.83
C SER A 105 -15.27 -3.58 23.59
N THR A 106 -14.71 -4.56 24.27
CA THR A 106 -13.49 -4.37 25.08
C THR A 106 -12.30 -4.04 24.21
N PHE A 107 -12.16 -4.71 23.07
CA PHE A 107 -11.11 -4.40 22.10
C PHE A 107 -11.26 -2.96 21.59
N GLY A 108 -12.41 -2.57 21.08
CA GLY A 108 -12.66 -1.22 20.56
C GLY A 108 -12.39 -0.12 21.59
N LYS A 109 -12.82 -0.32 22.85
CA LYS A 109 -12.54 0.64 23.93
C LYS A 109 -11.04 0.76 24.25
N ASN A 110 -10.28 -0.35 24.20
CA ASN A 110 -8.83 -0.30 24.41
C ASN A 110 -8.13 0.33 23.23
N TYR A 111 -8.57 0.01 21.99
CA TYR A 111 -8.07 0.64 20.77
C TYR A 111 -8.21 2.16 20.85
N GLU A 112 -9.41 2.69 21.04
CA GLU A 112 -9.68 4.13 21.12
C GLU A 112 -8.89 4.84 22.24
N ARG A 113 -8.69 4.18 23.37
CA ARG A 113 -8.06 4.81 24.55
C ARG A 113 -6.54 4.70 24.57
N ARG A 114 -5.95 3.69 23.93
CA ARG A 114 -4.53 3.36 24.10
C ARG A 114 -3.76 3.17 22.80
N PHE A 115 -4.41 2.65 21.74
CA PHE A 115 -3.68 2.16 20.57
C PHE A 115 -3.89 3.00 19.33
N LYS A 116 -5.00 3.74 19.20
CA LYS A 116 -5.39 4.49 18.01
C LYS A 116 -4.32 5.47 17.54
N ASP A 117 -3.78 6.26 18.46
CA ASP A 117 -2.78 7.27 18.15
C ASP A 117 -1.34 6.77 18.36
N SER A 118 -1.11 5.49 18.05
CA SER A 118 0.19 4.86 18.19
C SER A 118 0.52 3.99 17.00
N ASP A 119 1.80 3.80 16.77
CA ASP A 119 2.38 2.90 15.76
C ASP A 119 2.42 1.43 16.18
N LEU A 120 1.67 1.04 17.22
CA LEU A 120 1.70 -0.31 17.81
C LEU A 120 1.52 -1.41 16.78
N PHE A 121 0.51 -1.29 15.89
CA PHE A 121 0.24 -2.33 14.90
C PHE A 121 1.33 -2.39 13.82
N GLU A 122 1.92 -1.25 13.48
CA GLU A 122 3.07 -1.19 12.58
C GLU A 122 4.30 -1.86 13.21
N GLN A 123 4.59 -1.58 14.48
CA GLN A 123 5.67 -2.22 15.21
C GLN A 123 5.49 -3.75 15.32
N ILE A 124 4.25 -4.21 15.59
CA ILE A 124 3.91 -5.65 15.59
C ILE A 124 4.17 -6.25 14.22
N PHE A 125 3.72 -5.60 13.16
CA PHE A 125 3.92 -6.04 11.79
C PHE A 125 5.42 -6.23 11.48
N TYR A 126 6.24 -5.20 11.71
CA TYR A 126 7.67 -5.28 11.42
C TYR A 126 8.41 -6.26 12.33
N ARG A 127 7.95 -6.46 13.57
CA ARG A 127 8.53 -7.48 14.46
C ARG A 127 8.32 -8.88 13.93
N ILE A 128 7.12 -9.17 13.42
CA ILE A 128 6.79 -10.47 12.79
C ILE A 128 7.57 -10.63 11.48
N LEU A 129 7.63 -9.57 10.66
CA LEU A 129 8.38 -9.56 9.41
C LEU A 129 9.86 -9.84 9.65
N LYS A 130 10.46 -9.24 10.67
CA LYS A 130 11.84 -9.52 11.09
C LYS A 130 12.04 -11.00 11.44
N THR A 131 11.10 -11.59 12.17
CA THR A 131 11.17 -13.04 12.50
C THR A 131 11.11 -13.89 11.24
N ALA A 132 10.33 -13.50 10.22
CA ALA A 132 10.29 -14.20 8.94
C ALA A 132 11.61 -14.02 8.15
N ALA A 133 12.21 -12.83 8.20
CA ALA A 133 13.51 -12.55 7.58
C ALA A 133 14.64 -13.38 8.21
N GLU A 134 14.69 -13.48 9.55
CA GLU A 134 15.65 -14.30 10.29
C GLU A 134 15.56 -15.80 9.91
N LYS A 135 14.40 -16.24 9.43
CA LYS A 135 14.17 -17.59 8.92
C LYS A 135 14.39 -17.73 7.41
N ASN A 136 14.93 -16.69 6.74
CA ASN A 136 15.15 -16.63 5.29
C ASN A 136 13.88 -16.87 4.45
N LEU A 137 12.72 -16.48 4.95
CA LEU A 137 11.45 -16.62 4.24
C LEU A 137 11.17 -15.43 3.30
N ILE A 138 11.84 -14.31 3.52
CA ILE A 138 11.68 -13.04 2.79
C ILE A 138 12.81 -12.85 1.80
N SER A 139 12.48 -12.36 0.60
CA SER A 139 13.43 -11.97 -0.43
C SER A 139 13.06 -10.58 -0.96
N ALA A 140 13.63 -9.54 -0.37
CA ALA A 140 13.34 -8.16 -0.74
C ALA A 140 14.10 -7.65 -1.99
N GLU A 141 14.78 -8.53 -2.74
CA GLU A 141 15.48 -8.16 -3.97
C GLU A 141 14.53 -7.61 -5.05
N HIS A 142 13.38 -8.24 -5.21
CA HIS A 142 12.33 -7.84 -6.16
C HIS A 142 11.07 -7.51 -5.39
N VAL A 143 10.64 -6.27 -5.47
CA VAL A 143 9.46 -5.75 -4.78
C VAL A 143 8.36 -5.48 -5.79
N PHE A 144 7.18 -5.98 -5.51
CA PHE A 144 5.96 -5.79 -6.30
C PHE A 144 5.03 -4.86 -5.56
N VAL A 145 4.64 -3.75 -6.20
CA VAL A 145 3.75 -2.75 -5.63
C VAL A 145 2.42 -2.77 -6.34
N ASP A 146 1.36 -2.88 -5.58
CA ASP A 146 -0.02 -2.83 -6.07
C ASP A 146 -0.93 -2.13 -5.06
N SER A 147 -2.07 -1.64 -5.54
CA SER A 147 -3.08 -1.01 -4.69
C SER A 147 -4.43 -1.71 -4.79
N THR A 148 -5.14 -1.75 -3.68
CA THR A 148 -6.52 -2.21 -3.66
C THR A 148 -7.42 -1.22 -2.92
N HIS A 149 -8.66 -1.07 -3.40
CA HIS A 149 -9.61 -0.16 -2.78
C HIS A 149 -10.53 -0.89 -1.83
N VAL A 150 -10.55 -0.46 -0.58
CA VAL A 150 -11.42 -0.98 0.47
C VAL A 150 -12.56 0.01 0.69
N LYS A 151 -13.80 -0.46 0.54
CA LYS A 151 -14.99 0.36 0.76
C LYS A 151 -15.04 0.86 2.20
N ALA A 152 -15.17 2.17 2.37
CA ALA A 152 -15.36 2.79 3.67
C ALA A 152 -16.76 2.49 4.25
N SER A 153 -16.86 2.49 5.58
CA SER A 153 -18.15 2.40 6.29
C SER A 153 -18.89 3.73 6.26
N ALA A 154 -19.01 4.33 5.08
CA ALA A 154 -19.56 5.65 4.86
C ALA A 154 -20.82 5.61 3.99
N ASN A 155 -21.78 6.47 4.31
CA ASN A 155 -22.96 6.63 3.46
C ASN A 155 -22.64 7.50 2.24
N LYS A 156 -22.68 6.93 1.04
CA LYS A 156 -22.35 7.63 -0.21
C LYS A 156 -23.23 8.84 -0.54
N ARG A 157 -24.38 8.99 0.14
CA ARG A 157 -25.31 10.12 -0.06
C ARG A 157 -25.14 11.23 0.98
N LYS A 158 -24.36 10.99 2.06
CA LYS A 158 -24.09 11.95 3.12
C LYS A 158 -22.67 12.51 2.94
N PHE A 159 -22.59 13.63 2.24
CA PHE A 159 -21.32 14.29 1.94
C PHE A 159 -21.51 15.79 1.85
N GLU A 160 -20.44 16.51 2.10
CA GLU A 160 -20.29 17.93 1.83
C GLU A 160 -19.35 18.13 0.64
N LYS A 161 -19.56 19.21 -0.11
CA LYS A 161 -18.68 19.61 -1.18
C LYS A 161 -17.67 20.59 -0.61
N LYS A 162 -16.39 20.27 -0.75
CA LYS A 162 -15.29 21.15 -0.38
C LYS A 162 -14.48 21.53 -1.59
N VAL A 163 -14.14 22.81 -1.68
CA VAL A 163 -13.15 23.28 -2.65
C VAL A 163 -11.77 23.14 -2.00
N VAL A 164 -10.96 22.26 -2.57
CA VAL A 164 -9.58 22.07 -2.12
C VAL A 164 -8.63 22.49 -3.22
N ARG A 165 -7.50 23.06 -2.83
CA ARG A 165 -6.40 23.29 -3.77
C ARG A 165 -6.01 21.93 -4.35
N LYS A 166 -5.89 21.83 -5.69
CA LYS A 166 -5.24 20.66 -6.28
C LYS A 166 -3.85 20.59 -5.66
N GLU A 167 -3.54 19.50 -5.00
CA GLU A 167 -2.19 19.27 -4.52
C GLU A 167 -1.25 19.44 -5.70
N THR A 168 -0.45 20.50 -5.65
CA THR A 168 0.71 20.64 -6.51
C THR A 168 1.55 19.43 -6.17
N ARG A 169 1.74 18.54 -7.10
CA ARG A 169 2.49 17.32 -6.89
C ARG A 169 3.83 17.76 -6.29
N ALA A 170 4.24 17.22 -5.15
CA ALA A 170 5.56 17.50 -4.56
C ALA A 170 6.71 17.27 -5.57
N TYR A 171 6.41 16.51 -6.58
CA TYR A 171 7.11 16.23 -7.80
C TYR A 171 7.15 17.40 -8.79
N GLN A 172 6.15 18.31 -8.85
CA GLN A 172 6.19 19.41 -9.81
C GLN A 172 7.34 20.37 -9.51
N GLU A 173 7.68 20.58 -8.25
CA GLU A 173 8.79 21.46 -7.87
C GLU A 173 10.13 20.87 -8.33
N ARG A 174 10.38 19.58 -8.03
CA ARG A 174 11.58 18.88 -8.53
C ARG A 174 11.63 18.83 -10.05
N LEU A 175 10.49 18.55 -10.69
CA LEU A 175 10.41 18.53 -12.15
C LEU A 175 10.69 19.92 -12.75
N GLN A 176 10.23 20.98 -12.11
CA GLN A 176 10.51 22.37 -12.54
C GLN A 176 12.01 22.67 -12.47
N GLU A 177 12.65 22.29 -11.39
CA GLU A 177 14.11 22.45 -11.24
C GLU A 177 14.86 21.66 -12.33
N GLU A 178 14.52 20.39 -12.54
CA GLU A 178 15.14 19.55 -13.58
C GLU A 178 14.89 20.10 -14.99
N ILE A 179 13.68 20.59 -15.29
CA ILE A 179 13.34 21.22 -16.58
C ILE A 179 14.16 22.50 -16.78
N ASN A 180 14.24 23.33 -15.77
CA ASN A 180 14.97 24.58 -15.86
C ASN A 180 16.46 24.34 -16.02
N GLN A 181 17.03 23.39 -15.28
CA GLN A 181 18.43 22.98 -15.44
C GLN A 181 18.68 22.45 -16.86
N ASP A 182 17.87 21.53 -17.37
CA ASP A 182 17.98 21.01 -18.73
C ASP A 182 17.89 22.11 -19.81
N ARG A 183 17.06 23.10 -19.59
CA ARG A 183 16.95 24.26 -20.48
C ARG A 183 18.20 25.14 -20.44
N GLU A 184 18.75 25.40 -19.28
CA GLU A 184 19.99 26.17 -19.09
C GLU A 184 21.19 25.46 -19.73
N ASP A 185 21.31 24.14 -19.56
CA ASP A 185 22.35 23.33 -20.17
C ASP A 185 22.32 23.40 -21.71
N HIS A 186 21.13 23.64 -22.29
CA HIS A 186 20.93 23.83 -23.72
C HIS A 186 20.86 25.33 -24.13
N GLY A 187 21.31 26.25 -23.27
CA GLY A 187 21.33 27.69 -23.55
C GLY A 187 19.97 28.36 -23.68
N LYS A 188 18.91 27.75 -23.11
CA LYS A 188 17.56 28.33 -23.07
C LYS A 188 17.29 28.98 -21.72
N LYS A 189 16.51 30.06 -21.72
CA LYS A 189 16.08 30.70 -20.47
C LYS A 189 15.18 29.77 -19.66
N PRO A 190 15.35 29.72 -18.33
CA PRO A 190 14.44 28.98 -17.46
C PRO A 190 13.01 29.53 -17.59
N PHE A 191 12.04 28.69 -17.28
CA PHE A 191 10.66 29.17 -17.19
C PHE A 191 10.48 30.02 -15.92
N PRO A 192 9.76 31.15 -15.99
CA PRO A 192 9.43 31.90 -14.79
C PRO A 192 8.48 31.13 -13.89
N PRO A 193 8.56 31.33 -12.55
CA PRO A 193 7.74 30.61 -11.57
C PRO A 193 6.24 30.65 -11.86
N ASP A 194 5.72 31.81 -12.26
CA ASP A 194 4.29 32.04 -12.57
C ASP A 194 3.76 31.16 -13.72
N LYS A 195 4.64 30.56 -14.51
CA LYS A 195 4.24 29.65 -15.60
C LYS A 195 3.81 28.28 -15.08
N PHE A 196 4.25 27.94 -13.89
CA PHE A 196 3.92 26.69 -13.19
C PHE A 196 2.86 26.91 -12.10
N ASP A 197 2.74 28.12 -11.56
CA ASP A 197 1.86 28.52 -10.47
C ASP A 197 0.44 28.88 -10.93
N LYS A 198 -0.26 27.94 -11.53
CA LYS A 198 -1.72 28.05 -11.58
C LYS A 198 -2.28 27.30 -10.38
N GLU A 199 -2.67 28.03 -9.34
CA GLU A 199 -3.50 27.48 -8.27
C GLU A 199 -4.80 26.94 -8.88
N GLU A 200 -4.84 25.63 -9.09
CA GLU A 200 -6.04 24.97 -9.56
C GLU A 200 -6.78 24.43 -8.35
N TYR A 201 -8.03 24.84 -8.20
CA TYR A 201 -8.94 24.32 -7.20
C TYR A 201 -9.83 23.24 -7.80
N LYS A 202 -10.12 22.21 -7.03
CA LYS A 202 -11.09 21.17 -7.39
C LYS A 202 -12.14 21.02 -6.29
N GLU A 203 -13.38 20.78 -6.69
CA GLU A 203 -14.44 20.39 -5.78
C GLU A 203 -14.30 18.89 -5.47
N ILE A 204 -14.18 18.55 -4.20
CA ILE A 204 -14.18 17.19 -3.73
C ILE A 204 -15.43 16.92 -2.87
N LYS A 205 -15.83 15.64 -2.79
CA LYS A 205 -16.84 15.18 -1.85
C LYS A 205 -16.15 14.63 -0.62
N GLU A 206 -16.50 15.16 0.55
CA GLU A 206 -16.04 14.67 1.84
C GLU A 206 -17.23 14.02 2.57
N SER A 207 -17.02 12.80 3.07
CA SER A 207 -18.06 12.10 3.81
C SER A 207 -18.29 12.75 5.19
N THR A 208 -19.55 12.97 5.57
CA THR A 208 -19.88 13.47 6.91
C THR A 208 -19.86 12.37 7.98
N THR A 209 -19.82 11.10 7.58
CA THR A 209 -19.78 9.94 8.48
C THR A 209 -18.38 9.34 8.64
N ASP A 210 -17.51 9.57 7.67
CA ASP A 210 -16.13 9.09 7.64
C ASP A 210 -15.29 10.09 6.84
N PRO A 211 -14.88 11.23 7.42
CA PRO A 211 -14.19 12.32 6.73
C PRO A 211 -12.82 11.93 6.18
N GLU A 212 -12.18 10.91 6.77
CA GLU A 212 -10.86 10.43 6.35
C GLU A 212 -10.92 9.61 5.04
N SER A 213 -12.12 9.12 4.68
CA SER A 213 -12.30 8.35 3.44
C SER A 213 -12.34 9.25 2.21
N GLY A 214 -11.78 8.77 1.09
CA GLY A 214 -11.81 9.46 -0.19
C GLY A 214 -12.95 9.00 -1.10
N TYR A 215 -13.54 9.94 -1.85
CA TYR A 215 -14.57 9.59 -2.84
C TYR A 215 -13.92 9.00 -4.09
N TYR A 216 -13.98 7.67 -4.20
CA TYR A 216 -13.40 6.88 -5.28
C TYR A 216 -14.39 6.66 -6.42
N VAL A 217 -13.91 6.82 -7.65
CA VAL A 217 -14.67 6.59 -8.89
C VAL A 217 -13.82 5.73 -9.80
N LYS A 218 -14.21 4.47 -9.99
CA LYS A 218 -13.57 3.55 -10.94
C LYS A 218 -14.23 3.64 -12.32
N ASP A 219 -15.55 3.63 -12.33
CA ASP A 219 -16.40 3.65 -13.51
C ASP A 219 -17.74 4.32 -13.18
N GLU A 220 -18.67 4.35 -14.13
CA GLU A 220 -19.99 4.95 -13.91
C GLU A 220 -20.79 4.27 -12.78
N ARG A 221 -20.55 2.98 -12.51
CA ARG A 221 -21.27 2.17 -11.53
C ARG A 221 -20.58 2.16 -10.17
N THR A 222 -19.26 2.19 -10.17
CA THR A 222 -18.44 2.10 -8.95
C THR A 222 -18.04 3.50 -8.46
N LYS A 223 -18.95 4.10 -7.69
CA LYS A 223 -18.74 5.42 -7.03
C LYS A 223 -19.06 5.28 -5.56
N GLN A 224 -18.04 5.40 -4.70
CA GLN A 224 -18.18 5.18 -3.26
C GLN A 224 -17.06 5.85 -2.48
N PHE A 225 -17.28 6.05 -1.19
CA PHE A 225 -16.17 6.37 -0.28
C PHE A 225 -15.34 5.12 -0.03
N ALA A 226 -14.04 5.24 -0.11
CA ALA A 226 -13.10 4.14 0.01
C ALA A 226 -11.75 4.62 0.57
N TYR A 227 -10.96 3.67 1.00
CA TYR A 227 -9.54 3.80 1.25
C TYR A 227 -8.76 3.05 0.17
N SER A 228 -7.61 3.55 -0.23
CA SER A 228 -6.62 2.81 -1.01
C SER A 228 -5.62 2.18 -0.07
N PHE A 229 -5.46 0.87 -0.17
CA PHE A 229 -4.44 0.10 0.53
C PHE A 229 -3.33 -0.24 -0.48
N HIS A 230 -2.18 0.40 -0.33
CA HIS A 230 -1.00 0.17 -1.15
C HIS A 230 -0.08 -0.80 -0.43
N ALA A 231 0.30 -1.88 -1.07
CA ALA A 231 1.18 -2.89 -0.52
C ALA A 231 2.41 -3.09 -1.38
N ALA A 232 3.55 -3.20 -0.73
CA ALA A 232 4.78 -3.70 -1.33
C ALA A 232 4.99 -5.14 -0.86
N ALA A 233 5.12 -6.08 -1.78
CA ALA A 233 5.31 -7.50 -1.47
C ALA A 233 6.54 -8.07 -2.18
N ASP A 234 7.11 -9.11 -1.61
CA ASP A 234 8.17 -9.88 -2.26
C ASP A 234 7.60 -10.94 -3.23
N ARG A 235 8.50 -11.64 -3.93
CA ARG A 235 8.14 -12.73 -4.85
C ARG A 235 7.45 -13.92 -4.17
N ASN A 236 7.59 -14.07 -2.85
CA ASN A 236 7.00 -15.14 -2.06
C ASN A 236 5.62 -14.75 -1.51
N GLY A 237 5.17 -13.51 -1.76
CA GLY A 237 3.90 -12.97 -1.29
C GLY A 237 3.95 -12.40 0.14
N PHE A 238 5.13 -12.23 0.73
CA PHE A 238 5.27 -11.50 1.99
C PHE A 238 5.10 -10.00 1.76
N VAL A 239 4.20 -9.38 2.50
CA VAL A 239 4.05 -7.93 2.50
C VAL A 239 5.22 -7.34 3.28
N LEU A 240 6.00 -6.47 2.62
CA LEU A 240 7.19 -5.81 3.17
C LEU A 240 6.89 -4.43 3.72
N GLY A 241 5.86 -3.78 3.21
CA GLY A 241 5.39 -2.47 3.63
C GLY A 241 3.97 -2.22 3.15
N ALA A 242 3.26 -1.34 3.83
CA ALA A 242 1.89 -0.98 3.46
C ALA A 242 1.58 0.46 3.87
N ILE A 243 0.88 1.18 3.00
CA ILE A 243 0.39 2.54 3.27
C ILE A 243 -1.10 2.58 2.94
N VAL A 244 -1.89 3.17 3.83
CA VAL A 244 -3.33 3.40 3.61
C VAL A 244 -3.57 4.88 3.36
N THR A 245 -4.31 5.19 2.30
CA THR A 245 -4.65 6.57 1.93
C THR A 245 -6.14 6.71 1.67
N PRO A 246 -6.68 7.95 1.66
CA PRO A 246 -8.01 8.19 1.10
C PRO A 246 -8.10 7.66 -0.34
N GLY A 247 -9.21 7.04 -0.70
CA GLY A 247 -9.37 6.36 -2.00
C GLY A 247 -9.35 7.25 -3.25
N ASN A 248 -9.26 8.56 -3.09
CA ASN A 248 -9.08 9.54 -4.15
C ASN A 248 -7.63 10.05 -4.28
N THR A 249 -6.69 9.50 -3.51
CA THR A 249 -5.26 9.75 -3.64
C THR A 249 -4.72 8.99 -4.85
N HIS A 250 -3.92 9.65 -5.68
CA HIS A 250 -3.36 8.99 -6.87
C HIS A 250 -2.16 8.11 -6.49
N ASP A 251 -2.10 6.89 -7.01
CA ASP A 251 -1.11 5.86 -6.68
C ASP A 251 0.34 6.34 -6.85
N SER A 252 0.59 7.21 -7.84
CA SER A 252 1.93 7.77 -8.08
C SER A 252 2.53 8.57 -6.92
N HIS A 253 1.72 9.03 -5.97
CA HIS A 253 2.22 9.74 -4.78
C HIS A 253 2.74 8.81 -3.70
N ILE A 254 2.41 7.52 -3.80
CA ILE A 254 2.60 6.57 -2.72
C ILE A 254 3.79 5.63 -2.97
N LEU A 255 4.23 5.47 -4.22
CA LEU A 255 5.32 4.53 -4.50
C LEU A 255 6.64 4.93 -3.81
N GLU A 256 7.03 6.20 -3.90
CA GLU A 256 8.26 6.70 -3.27
C GLU A 256 8.24 6.44 -1.75
N PRO A 257 7.27 6.95 -0.96
CA PRO A 257 7.24 6.69 0.49
C PRO A 257 7.11 5.21 0.86
N LEU A 258 6.42 4.40 0.03
CA LEU A 258 6.30 2.96 0.27
C LEU A 258 7.62 2.23 0.04
N VAL A 259 8.38 2.60 -1.00
CA VAL A 259 9.71 2.04 -1.26
C VAL A 259 10.71 2.49 -0.18
N GLU A 260 10.64 3.75 0.27
CA GLU A 260 11.46 4.24 1.39
C GLU A 260 11.18 3.46 2.67
N GLN A 261 9.91 3.16 2.97
CA GLN A 261 9.53 2.32 4.10
C GLN A 261 10.15 0.92 4.01
N VAL A 262 10.16 0.31 2.82
CA VAL A 262 10.79 -1.00 2.60
C VAL A 262 12.31 -0.91 2.78
N ILE A 263 12.96 0.13 2.24
CA ILE A 263 14.42 0.34 2.39
C ILE A 263 14.80 0.49 3.86
N GLU A 264 14.04 1.29 4.60
CA GLU A 264 14.34 1.58 6.03
C GLU A 264 14.08 0.35 6.91
N LYS A 265 12.97 -0.35 6.70
CA LYS A 265 12.50 -1.40 7.63
C LYS A 265 12.97 -2.81 7.27
N VAL A 266 13.30 -3.06 6.01
CA VAL A 266 13.68 -4.40 5.52
C VAL A 266 15.04 -4.37 4.83
N SER A 267 15.11 -3.91 3.58
CA SER A 267 16.35 -3.72 2.83
C SER A 267 16.07 -3.01 1.50
N LYS A 268 17.14 -2.47 0.88
CA LYS A 268 17.08 -1.84 -0.44
C LYS A 268 16.80 -2.89 -1.52
N PRO A 269 15.72 -2.74 -2.32
CA PRO A 269 15.42 -3.65 -3.42
C PRO A 269 16.35 -3.40 -4.62
N VAL A 270 16.59 -4.44 -5.41
CA VAL A 270 17.29 -4.36 -6.70
C VAL A 270 16.32 -3.87 -7.79
N ALA A 271 15.08 -4.31 -7.73
CA ALA A 271 14.04 -3.91 -8.69
C ALA A 271 12.68 -3.72 -8.03
N VAL A 272 11.92 -2.76 -8.56
CA VAL A 272 10.54 -2.50 -8.15
C VAL A 272 9.63 -2.63 -9.35
N ALA A 273 8.64 -3.51 -9.25
CA ALA A 273 7.59 -3.72 -10.25
C ALA A 273 6.28 -3.09 -9.76
N ALA A 274 5.64 -2.30 -10.62
CA ALA A 274 4.34 -1.70 -10.35
C ALA A 274 3.53 -1.56 -11.63
N ASP A 275 2.22 -1.33 -11.50
CA ASP A 275 1.33 -1.16 -12.63
C ASP A 275 1.45 0.22 -13.32
N ALA A 276 0.65 0.44 -14.36
CA ALA A 276 0.68 1.68 -15.14
C ALA A 276 0.24 2.93 -14.35
N ALA A 277 -0.52 2.79 -13.27
CA ALA A 277 -0.97 3.91 -12.44
C ALA A 277 0.20 4.56 -11.67
N TYR A 278 1.23 3.77 -11.37
CA TYR A 278 2.45 4.27 -10.74
C TYR A 278 3.47 4.84 -11.74
N LYS A 279 3.29 4.60 -13.05
CA LYS A 279 4.27 5.00 -14.05
C LYS A 279 4.25 6.51 -14.29
N THR A 280 5.19 7.21 -13.69
CA THR A 280 5.48 8.62 -13.96
C THR A 280 6.98 8.82 -14.19
N PRO A 281 7.38 9.87 -14.91
CA PRO A 281 8.81 10.20 -15.06
C PRO A 281 9.53 10.39 -13.72
N ALA A 282 8.82 10.93 -12.71
CA ALA A 282 9.37 11.10 -11.36
C ALA A 282 9.71 9.80 -10.68
N ILE A 283 8.75 8.88 -10.66
CA ILE A 283 8.96 7.58 -10.06
C ILE A 283 10.12 6.86 -10.74
N THR A 284 10.19 6.94 -12.08
CA THR A 284 11.30 6.35 -12.82
C THR A 284 12.63 7.02 -12.45
N SER A 285 12.67 8.35 -12.39
CA SER A 285 13.87 9.10 -11.96
C SER A 285 14.27 8.78 -10.53
N TYR A 286 13.31 8.72 -9.59
CA TYR A 286 13.55 8.36 -8.20
C TYR A 286 14.18 6.97 -8.08
N LEU A 287 13.61 5.96 -8.75
CA LEU A 287 14.13 4.59 -8.70
C LEU A 287 15.54 4.51 -9.29
N LEU A 288 15.79 5.13 -10.45
CA LEU A 288 17.10 5.13 -11.09
C LEU A 288 18.15 5.88 -10.26
N LYS A 289 17.82 7.03 -9.67
CA LYS A 289 18.72 7.78 -8.76
C LYS A 289 19.11 6.97 -7.51
N ASN A 290 18.24 6.04 -7.11
CA ASN A 290 18.50 5.12 -6.01
C ASN A 290 19.08 3.78 -6.47
N ASP A 291 19.56 3.62 -7.70
CA ASP A 291 20.06 2.37 -8.27
C ASP A 291 19.05 1.20 -8.16
N ILE A 292 17.76 1.51 -8.28
CA ILE A 292 16.67 0.52 -8.28
C ILE A 292 16.14 0.39 -9.71
N THR A 293 16.11 -0.82 -10.24
CA THR A 293 15.60 -1.08 -11.59
C THR A 293 14.06 -0.94 -11.62
N PRO A 294 13.50 0.01 -12.41
CA PRO A 294 12.06 0.14 -12.56
C PRO A 294 11.50 -0.91 -13.54
N ALA A 295 10.68 -1.83 -13.05
CA ALA A 295 9.93 -2.79 -13.86
C ALA A 295 8.49 -2.30 -14.09
N LEU A 296 8.33 -1.26 -14.91
CA LEU A 296 7.07 -0.59 -15.19
C LEU A 296 6.54 -0.95 -16.59
N PRO A 297 5.22 -1.00 -16.81
CA PRO A 297 4.65 -1.37 -18.10
C PRO A 297 5.11 -0.46 -19.24
N TYR A 298 5.51 -1.05 -20.36
CA TYR A 298 5.82 -0.29 -21.56
C TYR A 298 4.52 0.16 -22.24
N THR A 299 4.39 1.47 -22.43
CA THR A 299 3.31 2.05 -23.22
C THR A 299 3.84 2.44 -24.59
N ARG A 300 3.42 1.73 -25.63
CA ARG A 300 3.81 2.04 -26.99
C ARG A 300 3.32 3.44 -27.37
N PRO A 301 4.22 4.34 -27.83
CA PRO A 301 3.80 5.66 -28.32
C PRO A 301 2.82 5.51 -29.48
N ARG A 302 1.73 6.27 -29.43
CA ARG A 302 0.78 6.34 -30.56
C ARG A 302 1.36 7.28 -31.60
N THR A 303 1.49 6.79 -32.83
CA THR A 303 1.89 7.59 -34.00
C THR A 303 0.66 7.82 -34.85
N LYS A 304 0.49 9.01 -35.38
CA LYS A 304 -0.56 9.32 -36.36
C LYS A 304 -0.22 8.59 -37.67
N GLU A 305 -1.25 8.18 -38.40
CA GLU A 305 -1.10 7.61 -39.72
C GLU A 305 -0.38 8.59 -40.65
N GLY A 306 0.55 8.10 -41.49
CA GLY A 306 1.38 8.92 -42.36
C GLY A 306 2.62 9.56 -41.67
N PHE A 307 2.91 9.22 -40.40
CA PHE A 307 4.13 9.69 -39.72
C PHE A 307 5.04 8.52 -39.34
N PHE A 308 6.34 8.75 -39.38
CA PHE A 308 7.34 7.80 -38.89
C PHE A 308 7.15 7.51 -37.40
N ARG A 309 7.39 6.28 -37.00
CA ARG A 309 7.30 5.85 -35.60
C ARG A 309 8.54 6.28 -34.84
N LYS A 310 8.40 6.49 -33.52
CA LYS A 310 9.50 6.96 -32.67
C LYS A 310 10.78 6.09 -32.78
N HIS A 311 10.64 4.78 -32.92
CA HIS A 311 11.77 3.85 -33.01
C HIS A 311 12.48 3.85 -34.39
N GLU A 312 11.92 4.53 -35.38
CA GLU A 312 12.52 4.70 -36.70
C GLU A 312 13.52 5.86 -36.74
N TYR A 313 13.50 6.73 -35.71
CA TYR A 313 14.47 7.80 -35.53
C TYR A 313 15.66 7.29 -34.73
N VAL A 314 16.89 7.64 -35.18
CA VAL A 314 18.11 7.33 -34.46
C VAL A 314 18.56 8.54 -33.66
N TYR A 315 18.81 8.36 -32.37
CA TYR A 315 19.34 9.42 -31.50
C TYR A 315 20.87 9.37 -31.50
N ASP A 316 21.50 10.49 -31.76
CA ASP A 316 22.93 10.67 -31.65
C ASP A 316 23.23 11.44 -30.35
N GLU A 317 23.83 10.75 -29.37
CA GLU A 317 24.17 11.33 -28.08
C GLU A 317 25.28 12.39 -28.16
N HIS A 318 26.23 12.23 -29.09
CA HIS A 318 27.35 13.15 -29.18
C HIS A 318 26.93 14.53 -29.71
N PHE A 319 26.01 14.56 -30.68
CA PHE A 319 25.50 15.80 -31.26
C PHE A 319 24.16 16.25 -30.67
N ASP A 320 23.62 15.53 -29.72
CA ASP A 320 22.27 15.75 -29.14
C ASP A 320 21.21 16.04 -30.22
N CYS A 321 21.07 15.12 -31.16
CA CYS A 321 20.12 15.27 -32.26
C CYS A 321 19.46 13.93 -32.62
N TYR A 322 18.31 14.01 -33.28
CA TYR A 322 17.70 12.84 -33.90
C TYR A 322 17.92 12.86 -35.41
N ILE A 323 18.18 11.71 -35.99
CA ILE A 323 18.24 11.49 -37.44
C ILE A 323 16.94 10.79 -37.84
N CYS A 324 16.18 11.38 -38.76
CA CYS A 324 14.95 10.78 -39.27
C CYS A 324 15.25 9.66 -40.29
N PRO A 325 14.29 8.78 -40.63
CA PRO A 325 14.48 7.72 -41.61
C PRO A 325 14.92 8.19 -43.02
N THR A 326 14.67 9.44 -43.36
CA THR A 326 15.10 10.06 -44.63
C THR A 326 16.47 10.74 -44.54
N GLY A 327 17.15 10.64 -43.38
CA GLY A 327 18.52 11.16 -43.18
C GLY A 327 18.60 12.61 -42.70
N GLU A 328 17.47 13.27 -42.43
CA GLU A 328 17.48 14.65 -41.94
C GLU A 328 17.72 14.75 -40.44
N ILE A 329 18.45 15.79 -40.05
CA ILE A 329 18.83 16.03 -38.65
C ILE A 329 17.77 16.91 -37.95
N LEU A 330 17.19 16.35 -36.87
CA LEU A 330 16.32 17.09 -35.97
C LEU A 330 17.14 17.61 -34.81
N LYS A 331 17.29 18.93 -34.72
CA LYS A 331 18.04 19.59 -33.63
C LYS A 331 17.16 19.87 -32.44
N TYR A 332 17.76 19.86 -31.25
CA TYR A 332 17.10 20.31 -30.05
C TYR A 332 16.52 21.70 -30.22
N THR A 333 15.28 21.87 -29.84
CA THR A 333 14.57 23.14 -29.93
C THR A 333 14.21 23.71 -28.56
N THR A 334 13.66 22.89 -27.70
CA THR A 334 13.26 23.29 -26.35
C THR A 334 12.90 22.08 -25.51
N THR A 335 12.92 22.25 -24.18
CA THR A 335 12.28 21.33 -23.25
C THR A 335 10.95 21.94 -22.82
N THR A 336 9.87 21.16 -22.93
CA THR A 336 8.51 21.60 -22.61
C THR A 336 8.32 21.68 -21.09
N LYS A 337 7.25 22.34 -20.65
CA LYS A 337 6.88 22.41 -19.22
C LYS A 337 6.50 21.04 -18.61
N GLU A 338 6.25 20.05 -19.45
CA GLU A 338 5.99 18.65 -19.07
C GLU A 338 7.29 17.80 -19.00
N GLY A 339 8.47 18.41 -19.26
CA GLY A 339 9.77 17.75 -19.20
C GLY A 339 10.18 16.99 -20.47
N TYR A 340 9.50 17.18 -21.60
CA TYR A 340 9.86 16.54 -22.85
C TYR A 340 10.80 17.40 -23.68
N ARG A 341 11.95 16.87 -24.07
CA ARG A 341 12.83 17.48 -25.07
C ARG A 341 12.18 17.41 -26.44
N GLN A 342 12.12 18.54 -27.15
CA GLN A 342 11.63 18.65 -28.52
C GLN A 342 12.78 18.84 -29.50
N TYR A 343 12.79 18.01 -30.52
CA TYR A 343 13.73 18.09 -31.64
C TYR A 343 12.95 18.36 -32.92
N LYS A 344 13.42 19.29 -33.74
CA LYS A 344 12.75 19.69 -34.98
C LYS A 344 13.73 19.77 -36.13
N SER A 345 13.28 19.37 -37.32
CA SER A 345 13.90 19.65 -38.60
C SER A 345 13.41 20.93 -39.21
N ASP A 346 13.99 21.40 -40.31
CA ASP A 346 13.48 22.51 -41.11
C ASP A 346 12.12 22.11 -41.75
N PRO A 347 11.01 22.86 -41.46
CA PRO A 347 9.71 22.57 -42.07
C PRO A 347 9.69 22.53 -43.61
N ARG A 348 10.60 23.29 -44.27
CA ARG A 348 10.70 23.31 -45.72
C ARG A 348 11.17 21.98 -46.30
N ILE A 349 12.06 21.31 -45.58
CA ILE A 349 12.58 20.00 -45.96
C ILE A 349 11.49 18.95 -45.78
N CYS A 350 10.76 19.02 -44.63
CA CYS A 350 9.68 18.10 -44.31
C CYS A 350 8.44 18.26 -45.19
N ALA A 351 8.24 19.41 -45.85
CA ALA A 351 7.08 19.63 -46.73
C ALA A 351 7.06 18.69 -47.96
N GLY A 352 8.20 18.16 -48.39
CA GLY A 352 8.32 17.18 -49.48
C GLY A 352 8.57 15.74 -49.01
N CYS A 353 8.38 15.47 -47.69
CA CYS A 353 8.62 14.13 -47.15
C CYS A 353 7.53 13.15 -47.58
N PRO A 354 7.90 11.91 -48.04
CA PRO A 354 6.91 10.92 -48.48
C PRO A 354 5.96 10.43 -47.39
#